data_f2995ba99d9a621f6d180350217f902d
#
_entry.id   f2995ba99d9a621f6d180350217f902d
#
_cell.length_a   1.000
_cell.length_b   1.000
_cell.length_c   1.000
_cell.angle_alpha   90.00
_cell.angle_beta   90.00
_cell.angle_gamma   90.00
#
_symmetry.space_group_name_H-M   'P 1'
#
loop_
_entity.id
_entity.type
_entity.pdbx_description
1 polymer ?
#
loop_
_entity_poly.entity_id
_entity_poly.type
_entity_poly.pdbx_seq_one_letter_code
_entity_poly.pdbx_strand_id
1 'polypeptide(L)'
;IERLVETFIRTMDRNIEEIVYILGPDFGNPIKEPLQEMSARHGAKCTFRVQEVALGTAHAVYCAQQDLEGEVIIAFADTLFDSKETFNVDGADSVIWLKKVEDPSRFGVAVYEGEQITGFVEKPTEFISDLAIIGVYYFKDGAKLKAELQYVLDNDIKGPDGEYFLTEALDRMIQD
;
A
#
# COMPACT_ATOMS: atom_id res chain seq x y z
N ILE A 1 -3.33 9.38 10.52
CA ILE A 1 -2.22 8.40 10.56
C ILE A 1 -2.27 7.61 11.87
N GLU A 2 -2.30 8.24 13.06
CA GLU A 2 -2.27 7.54 14.36
C GLU A 2 -3.36 6.45 14.48
N ARG A 3 -4.62 6.79 14.15
CA ARG A 3 -5.72 5.80 14.13
C ARG A 3 -5.45 4.61 13.22
N LEU A 4 -4.78 4.84 12.10
CA LEU A 4 -4.43 3.78 11.15
C LEU A 4 -3.39 2.84 11.78
N VAL A 5 -2.34 3.39 12.38
CA VAL A 5 -1.32 2.62 13.10
C VAL A 5 -1.92 1.84 14.27
N GLU A 6 -2.76 2.47 15.09
CA GLU A 6 -3.49 1.81 16.19
C GLU A 6 -4.39 0.67 15.70
N THR A 7 -5.04 0.86 14.54
CA THR A 7 -5.86 -0.20 13.94
C THR A 7 -5.00 -1.40 13.56
N PHE A 8 -3.85 -1.21 12.92
CA PHE A 8 -2.94 -2.30 12.59
C PHE A 8 -2.41 -3.01 13.83
N ILE A 9 -1.94 -2.28 14.84
CA ILE A 9 -1.45 -2.86 16.09
C ILE A 9 -2.54 -3.72 16.76
N ARG A 10 -3.79 -3.27 16.72
CA ARG A 10 -4.92 -4.00 17.31
C ARG A 10 -5.36 -5.21 16.49
N THR A 11 -5.31 -5.13 15.17
CA THR A 11 -5.94 -6.11 14.27
C THR A 11 -4.95 -7.09 13.65
N MET A 12 -3.65 -6.77 13.63
CA MET A 12 -2.62 -7.69 13.15
C MET A 12 -2.02 -8.44 14.33
N ASP A 13 -1.86 -9.75 14.21
CA ASP A 13 -1.13 -10.58 15.19
C ASP A 13 0.39 -10.50 14.92
N ARG A 14 0.89 -9.29 14.80
CA ARG A 14 2.29 -8.96 14.49
C ARG A 14 2.72 -7.68 15.20
N ASN A 15 3.97 -7.63 15.63
CA ASN A 15 4.58 -6.40 16.13
C ASN A 15 5.00 -5.51 14.95
N ILE A 16 4.73 -4.22 15.05
CA ILE A 16 5.26 -3.24 14.10
C ILE A 16 6.63 -2.80 14.63
N GLU A 17 7.70 -3.22 13.97
CA GLU A 17 9.06 -2.90 14.37
C GLU A 17 9.51 -1.52 13.85
N GLU A 18 9.07 -1.17 12.66
CA GLU A 18 9.42 0.09 11.99
C GLU A 18 8.21 0.68 11.26
N ILE A 19 8.10 2.00 11.30
CA ILE A 19 7.15 2.77 10.49
C ILE A 19 7.95 3.69 9.57
N VAL A 20 7.81 3.47 8.28
CA VAL A 20 8.44 4.27 7.24
C VAL A 20 7.41 5.25 6.66
N TYR A 21 7.64 6.53 6.86
CA TYR A 21 6.79 7.59 6.33
C TYR A 21 7.36 8.11 5.03
N ILE A 22 6.56 8.02 3.96
CA ILE A 22 6.90 8.58 2.66
C ILE A 22 6.20 9.93 2.54
N LEU A 23 6.98 10.98 2.51
CA LEU A 23 6.51 12.37 2.56
C LEU A 23 6.86 13.10 1.27
N GLY A 24 6.09 14.14 0.94
CA GLY A 24 6.52 15.11 -0.07
C GLY A 24 7.69 15.98 0.42
N PRO A 25 8.38 16.68 -0.48
CA PRO A 25 9.58 17.48 -0.14
C PRO A 25 9.30 18.64 0.82
N ASP A 26 8.08 19.15 0.83
CA ASP A 26 7.69 20.32 1.63
C ASP A 26 7.36 19.99 3.10
N PHE A 27 7.35 18.71 3.48
CA PHE A 27 7.04 18.29 4.85
C PHE A 27 8.27 18.42 5.77
N GLY A 28 8.30 19.48 6.57
CA GLY A 28 9.34 19.76 7.55
C GLY A 28 9.10 19.18 8.96
N ASN A 29 9.91 19.64 9.92
CA ASN A 29 9.87 19.20 11.31
C ASN A 29 8.49 19.27 11.97
N PRO A 30 7.62 20.26 11.72
CA PRO A 30 6.29 20.30 12.32
C PRO A 30 5.42 19.06 12.04
N ILE A 31 5.72 18.33 10.94
CA ILE A 31 5.06 17.08 10.60
C ILE A 31 5.87 15.87 11.11
N LYS A 32 7.20 15.94 10.99
CA LYS A 32 8.09 14.82 11.35
C LYS A 32 8.13 14.55 12.85
N GLU A 33 8.20 15.60 13.68
CA GLU A 33 8.26 15.45 15.13
C GLU A 33 7.06 14.69 15.73
N PRO A 34 5.79 15.05 15.43
CA PRO A 34 4.64 14.27 15.90
C PRO A 34 4.64 12.80 15.42
N LEU A 35 5.12 12.53 14.20
CA LEU A 35 5.21 11.17 13.68
C LEU A 35 6.29 10.34 14.40
N GLN A 36 7.41 10.95 14.74
CA GLN A 36 8.46 10.32 15.56
C GLN A 36 7.94 9.99 16.96
N GLU A 37 7.28 10.94 17.61
CA GLU A 37 6.70 10.71 18.93
C GLU A 37 5.64 9.62 18.93
N MET A 38 4.79 9.59 17.89
CA MET A 38 3.79 8.55 17.72
C MET A 38 4.44 7.18 17.55
N SER A 39 5.42 7.04 16.66
CA SER A 39 6.13 5.78 16.44
C SER A 39 6.78 5.28 17.73
N ALA A 40 7.43 6.18 18.50
CA ALA A 40 8.05 5.87 19.76
C ALA A 40 7.03 5.40 20.83
N ARG A 41 5.83 6.00 20.90
CA ARG A 41 4.77 5.55 21.81
C ARG A 41 4.33 4.11 21.53
N HIS A 42 4.42 3.67 20.30
CA HIS A 42 4.07 2.31 19.87
C HIS A 42 5.29 1.36 19.83
N GLY A 43 6.45 1.82 20.27
CA GLY A 43 7.68 1.01 20.33
C GLY A 43 8.31 0.73 18.95
N ALA A 44 7.89 1.45 17.92
CA ALA A 44 8.38 1.28 16.55
C ALA A 44 9.49 2.29 16.22
N LYS A 45 10.48 1.85 15.45
CA LYS A 45 11.47 2.74 14.82
C LYS A 45 10.72 3.64 13.80
N CYS A 46 11.16 4.89 13.70
CA CYS A 46 10.63 5.86 12.75
C CYS A 46 11.65 6.17 11.66
N THR A 47 11.27 6.00 10.41
CA THR A 47 12.10 6.34 9.25
C THR A 47 11.32 7.24 8.31
N PHE A 48 12.00 8.22 7.70
CA PHE A 48 11.41 9.10 6.69
C PHE A 48 12.06 8.86 5.33
N ARG A 49 11.22 8.80 4.29
CA ARG A 49 11.63 8.82 2.89
C ARG A 49 10.90 9.97 2.21
N VAL A 50 11.50 10.49 1.14
CA VAL A 50 10.91 11.64 0.42
C VAL A 50 10.59 11.21 -1.00
N GLN A 51 9.37 11.47 -1.41
CA GLN A 51 8.97 11.44 -2.81
C GLN A 51 9.12 12.85 -3.37
N GLU A 52 10.25 13.11 -4.02
CA GLU A 52 10.59 14.46 -4.54
C GLU A 52 9.64 14.92 -5.64
N VAL A 53 9.17 13.98 -6.47
CA VAL A 53 8.21 14.24 -7.54
C VAL A 53 7.07 13.24 -7.42
N ALA A 54 5.84 13.74 -7.43
CA ALA A 54 4.63 12.91 -7.35
C ALA A 54 4.40 12.20 -8.70
N LEU A 55 4.96 11.00 -8.87
CA LEU A 55 4.84 10.18 -10.08
C LEU A 55 3.87 9.01 -9.94
N GLY A 56 3.09 8.97 -8.88
CA GLY A 56 2.09 7.93 -8.62
C GLY A 56 2.43 7.05 -7.41
N THR A 57 1.55 6.12 -7.11
CA THR A 57 1.57 5.30 -5.88
C THR A 57 2.67 4.24 -5.88
N ALA A 58 2.98 3.61 -7.03
CA ALA A 58 4.11 2.69 -7.14
C ALA A 58 5.44 3.41 -6.90
N HIS A 59 5.60 4.61 -7.48
CA HIS A 59 6.79 5.42 -7.25
C HIS A 59 6.91 5.86 -5.78
N ALA A 60 5.79 6.22 -5.14
CA ALA A 60 5.79 6.56 -3.71
C ALA A 60 6.35 5.39 -2.88
N VAL A 61 5.82 4.19 -3.05
CA VAL A 61 6.28 2.99 -2.32
C VAL A 61 7.74 2.68 -2.65
N TYR A 62 8.15 2.84 -3.90
CA TYR A 62 9.53 2.60 -4.31
C TYR A 62 10.54 3.60 -3.70
N CYS A 63 10.12 4.81 -3.31
CA CYS A 63 10.97 5.72 -2.54
C CYS A 63 11.45 5.11 -1.21
N ALA A 64 10.74 4.10 -0.69
CA ALA A 64 11.12 3.31 0.48
C ALA A 64 11.79 1.97 0.13
N GLN A 65 12.36 1.80 -1.06
CA GLN A 65 12.92 0.53 -1.54
C GLN A 65 13.98 -0.11 -0.63
N GLN A 66 14.67 0.69 0.17
CA GLN A 66 15.68 0.22 1.12
C GLN A 66 15.07 -0.43 2.36
N ASP A 67 13.78 -0.17 2.60
CA ASP A 67 13.03 -0.63 3.75
C ASP A 67 12.04 -1.76 3.37
N LEU A 68 11.95 -2.14 2.09
CA LEU A 68 11.09 -3.21 1.59
C LEU A 68 11.80 -4.56 1.73
N GLU A 69 11.82 -5.08 2.96
CA GLU A 69 12.38 -6.38 3.32
C GLU A 69 11.46 -7.11 4.29
N GLY A 70 11.36 -8.45 4.16
CA GLY A 70 10.48 -9.26 5.00
C GLY A 70 8.99 -8.92 4.84
N GLU A 71 8.23 -9.05 5.93
CA GLU A 71 6.80 -8.73 5.93
C GLU A 71 6.60 -7.21 5.95
N VAL A 72 5.79 -6.70 5.03
CA VAL A 72 5.46 -5.27 4.96
C VAL A 72 3.96 -5.01 4.87
N ILE A 73 3.52 -3.96 5.54
CA ILE A 73 2.17 -3.39 5.41
C ILE A 73 2.32 -2.02 4.75
N ILE A 74 1.55 -1.79 3.70
CA ILE A 74 1.44 -0.49 3.05
C ILE A 74 0.07 0.08 3.34
N ALA A 75 0.01 1.35 3.71
CA ALA A 75 -1.24 2.04 3.89
C ALA A 75 -1.12 3.50 3.43
N PHE A 76 -2.08 3.94 2.63
CA PHE A 76 -2.17 5.34 2.23
C PHE A 76 -2.85 6.15 3.33
N ALA A 77 -2.27 7.31 3.64
CA ALA A 77 -2.64 8.11 4.82
C ALA A 77 -4.02 8.79 4.71
N ASP A 78 -4.62 8.83 3.53
CA ASP A 78 -5.98 9.30 3.25
C ASP A 78 -7.05 8.22 3.47
N THR A 79 -6.64 6.98 3.70
CA THR A 79 -7.52 5.86 4.02
C THR A 79 -7.73 5.78 5.51
N LEU A 80 -8.98 5.70 5.92
CA LEU A 80 -9.37 5.40 7.29
C LEU A 80 -10.27 4.17 7.30
N PHE A 81 -9.84 3.13 7.98
CA PHE A 81 -10.66 1.93 8.18
C PHE A 81 -10.64 1.52 9.66
N ASP A 82 -11.64 0.79 10.07
CA ASP A 82 -11.72 0.18 11.38
C ASP A 82 -12.20 -1.26 11.25
N SER A 83 -11.64 -2.15 12.04
CA SER A 83 -12.06 -3.55 12.15
C SER A 83 -12.05 -3.97 13.61
N LYS A 84 -13.02 -4.78 13.99
CA LYS A 84 -13.05 -5.46 15.29
C LYS A 84 -12.42 -6.83 15.25
N GLU A 85 -12.16 -7.34 14.05
CA GLU A 85 -11.61 -8.67 13.82
C GLU A 85 -10.09 -8.60 13.70
N THR A 86 -9.41 -9.60 14.21
CA THR A 86 -7.98 -9.80 13.97
C THR A 86 -7.79 -10.35 12.56
N PHE A 87 -6.88 -9.77 11.82
CA PHE A 87 -6.54 -10.24 10.48
C PHE A 87 -5.51 -11.36 10.58
N ASN A 88 -5.87 -12.54 10.11
CA ASN A 88 -4.93 -13.63 9.94
C ASN A 88 -4.34 -13.56 8.52
N VAL A 89 -3.05 -13.34 8.44
CA VAL A 89 -2.29 -13.31 7.18
C VAL A 89 -1.42 -14.55 6.99
N ASP A 90 -1.52 -15.53 7.91
CA ASP A 90 -0.73 -16.75 7.84
C ASP A 90 -1.05 -17.55 6.57
N GLY A 91 -0.01 -17.91 5.85
CA GLY A 91 -0.13 -18.67 4.60
C GLY A 91 -0.48 -17.84 3.36
N ALA A 92 -0.75 -16.54 3.51
CA ALA A 92 -0.93 -15.64 2.38
C ALA A 92 0.42 -15.04 1.94
N ASP A 93 0.65 -14.96 0.64
CA ASP A 93 1.80 -14.24 0.09
C ASP A 93 1.52 -12.73 0.03
N SER A 94 0.26 -12.36 -0.20
CA SER A 94 -0.23 -10.98 -0.09
C SER A 94 -1.69 -10.94 0.34
N VAL A 95 -2.10 -9.85 1.00
CA VAL A 95 -3.49 -9.55 1.34
C VAL A 95 -3.79 -8.12 0.93
N ILE A 96 -4.89 -7.93 0.21
CA ILE A 96 -5.31 -6.63 -0.28
C ILE A 96 -6.70 -6.36 0.26
N TRP A 97 -6.85 -5.22 0.96
CA TRP A 97 -8.15 -4.85 1.52
C TRP A 97 -9.01 -4.17 0.47
N LEU A 98 -10.20 -4.72 0.28
CA LEU A 98 -11.17 -4.28 -0.70
C LEU A 98 -12.44 -3.79 -0.02
N LYS A 99 -13.12 -2.87 -0.66
CA LYS A 99 -14.44 -2.39 -0.25
C LYS A 99 -15.38 -2.38 -1.46
N LYS A 100 -16.57 -2.91 -1.26
CA LYS A 100 -17.63 -2.79 -2.26
C LYS A 100 -18.13 -1.36 -2.34
N VAL A 101 -18.12 -0.80 -3.56
CA VAL A 101 -18.51 0.59 -3.87
C VAL A 101 -19.54 0.62 -5.00
N GLU A 102 -20.35 1.67 -5.05
CA GLU A 102 -21.34 1.85 -6.12
C GLU A 102 -20.69 2.37 -7.42
N ASP A 103 -19.71 3.27 -7.28
CA ASP A 103 -18.94 3.82 -8.41
C ASP A 103 -17.44 3.51 -8.25
N PRO A 104 -16.93 2.51 -8.95
CA PRO A 104 -15.52 2.11 -8.90
C PRO A 104 -14.59 2.93 -9.80
N SER A 105 -15.10 3.83 -10.64
CA SER A 105 -14.35 4.52 -11.71
C SER A 105 -13.16 5.35 -11.23
N ARG A 106 -13.11 5.66 -9.92
CA ARG A 106 -12.04 6.49 -9.32
C ARG A 106 -10.98 5.70 -8.56
N PHE A 107 -11.10 4.36 -8.54
CA PHE A 107 -10.27 3.48 -7.72
C PHE A 107 -9.60 2.42 -8.58
N GLY A 108 -8.52 1.84 -8.07
CA GLY A 108 -8.11 0.53 -8.52
C GLY A 108 -9.13 -0.51 -8.07
N VAL A 109 -9.48 -1.44 -8.96
CA VAL A 109 -10.43 -2.51 -8.67
C VAL A 109 -9.79 -3.87 -8.83
N ALA A 110 -10.20 -4.83 -8.00
CA ALA A 110 -9.81 -6.22 -8.15
C ALA A 110 -10.72 -6.93 -9.16
N VAL A 111 -10.11 -7.65 -10.08
CA VAL A 111 -10.79 -8.59 -10.99
C VAL A 111 -10.71 -9.98 -10.37
N TYR A 112 -11.81 -10.72 -10.35
CA TYR A 112 -11.83 -12.04 -9.75
C TYR A 112 -12.69 -13.02 -10.54
N GLU A 113 -12.29 -14.28 -10.49
CA GLU A 113 -13.07 -15.42 -11.00
C GLU A 113 -13.30 -16.40 -9.85
N GLY A 114 -14.55 -16.60 -9.49
CA GLY A 114 -14.90 -17.36 -8.30
C GLY A 114 -14.38 -16.66 -7.03
N GLU A 115 -13.47 -17.30 -6.31
CA GLU A 115 -12.83 -16.76 -5.09
C GLU A 115 -11.37 -16.29 -5.32
N GLN A 116 -10.88 -16.34 -6.56
CA GLN A 116 -9.51 -15.98 -6.89
C GLN A 116 -9.45 -14.61 -7.55
N ILE A 117 -8.53 -13.77 -7.09
CA ILE A 117 -8.17 -12.52 -7.77
C ILE A 117 -7.32 -12.91 -8.99
N THR A 118 -7.74 -12.44 -10.16
CA THR A 118 -7.09 -12.72 -11.44
C THR A 118 -6.40 -11.50 -12.04
N GLY A 119 -6.58 -10.32 -11.45
CA GLY A 119 -5.92 -9.11 -11.89
C GLY A 119 -6.43 -7.86 -11.15
N PHE A 120 -5.86 -6.74 -11.54
CA PHE A 120 -6.25 -5.42 -11.04
C PHE A 120 -6.35 -4.44 -12.20
N VAL A 121 -7.31 -3.52 -12.14
CA VAL A 121 -7.47 -2.46 -13.14
C VAL A 121 -7.57 -1.11 -12.42
N GLU A 122 -6.69 -0.19 -12.75
CA GLU A 122 -6.70 1.16 -12.20
C GLU A 122 -7.72 2.03 -12.94
N LYS A 123 -8.58 2.72 -12.18
CA LYS A 123 -9.58 3.69 -12.68
C LYS A 123 -10.29 3.23 -13.97
N PRO A 124 -11.05 2.11 -13.91
CA PRO A 124 -11.67 1.54 -15.09
C PRO A 124 -12.67 2.52 -15.72
N THR A 125 -12.62 2.66 -17.04
CA THR A 125 -13.56 3.50 -17.79
C THR A 125 -14.91 2.83 -18.02
N GLU A 126 -14.95 1.49 -17.88
CA GLU A 126 -16.16 0.67 -17.94
C GLU A 126 -16.31 -0.11 -16.64
N PHE A 127 -17.52 -0.54 -16.32
CA PHE A 127 -17.73 -1.34 -15.11
C PHE A 127 -17.07 -2.71 -15.29
N ILE A 128 -16.06 -2.99 -14.42
CA ILE A 128 -15.34 -4.26 -14.38
C ILE A 128 -15.65 -5.01 -13.07
N SER A 129 -15.56 -4.31 -11.93
CA SER A 129 -15.77 -4.87 -10.61
C SER A 129 -16.21 -3.76 -9.64
N ASP A 130 -17.02 -4.10 -8.65
CA ASP A 130 -17.41 -3.19 -7.57
C ASP A 130 -16.52 -3.29 -6.34
N LEU A 131 -15.45 -4.12 -6.40
CA LEU A 131 -14.49 -4.29 -5.33
C LEU A 131 -13.30 -3.33 -5.48
N ALA A 132 -13.42 -2.16 -4.89
CA ALA A 132 -12.40 -1.13 -4.90
C ALA A 132 -11.30 -1.42 -3.87
N ILE A 133 -10.06 -1.20 -4.27
CA ILE A 133 -8.89 -1.23 -3.38
C ILE A 133 -8.93 -0.01 -2.46
N ILE A 134 -8.81 -0.23 -1.16
CA ILE A 134 -8.87 0.86 -0.18
C ILE A 134 -7.51 1.44 0.21
N GLY A 135 -6.45 1.04 -0.49
CA GLY A 135 -5.11 1.57 -0.21
C GLY A 135 -4.43 0.95 1.01
N VAL A 136 -4.82 -0.28 1.38
CA VAL A 136 -4.21 -1.08 2.44
C VAL A 136 -3.79 -2.42 1.88
N TYR A 137 -2.53 -2.81 2.14
CA TYR A 137 -1.92 -3.99 1.57
C TYR A 137 -0.98 -4.65 2.58
N TYR A 138 -0.92 -5.97 2.58
CA TYR A 138 0.11 -6.76 3.24
C TYR A 138 0.86 -7.58 2.20
N PHE A 139 2.17 -7.66 2.35
CA PHE A 139 3.05 -8.52 1.57
C PHE A 139 3.96 -9.28 2.53
N LYS A 140 4.02 -10.59 2.35
CA LYS A 140 4.92 -11.47 3.08
C LYS A 140 6.39 -11.24 2.73
N ASP A 141 6.63 -10.86 1.49
CA ASP A 141 7.97 -10.64 0.93
C ASP A 141 8.07 -9.24 0.28
N GLY A 142 8.56 -8.29 1.05
CA GLY A 142 8.83 -6.93 0.59
C GLY A 142 9.88 -6.87 -0.51
N ALA A 143 10.82 -7.81 -0.57
CA ALA A 143 11.82 -7.86 -1.63
C ALA A 143 11.21 -8.27 -2.98
N LYS A 144 10.21 -9.16 -2.98
CA LYS A 144 9.44 -9.47 -4.20
C LYS A 144 8.68 -8.24 -4.67
N LEU A 145 7.96 -7.55 -3.77
CA LEU A 145 7.27 -6.31 -4.13
C LEU A 145 8.23 -5.27 -4.70
N LYS A 146 9.39 -5.06 -4.08
CA LYS A 146 10.42 -4.14 -4.55
C LYS A 146 10.86 -4.45 -5.98
N ALA A 147 11.05 -5.73 -6.31
CA ALA A 147 11.44 -6.15 -7.66
C ALA A 147 10.38 -5.78 -8.71
N GLU A 148 9.08 -5.97 -8.38
CA GLU A 148 8.00 -5.63 -9.28
C GLU A 148 7.82 -4.10 -9.43
N LEU A 149 7.97 -3.35 -8.35
CA LEU A 149 7.99 -1.88 -8.40
C LEU A 149 9.14 -1.36 -9.26
N GLN A 150 10.35 -1.93 -9.10
CA GLN A 150 11.50 -1.59 -9.94
C GLN A 150 11.21 -1.87 -11.42
N TYR A 151 10.63 -3.04 -11.72
CA TYR A 151 10.29 -3.39 -13.09
C TYR A 151 9.29 -2.42 -13.73
N VAL A 152 8.24 -2.04 -12.98
CA VAL A 152 7.23 -1.07 -13.44
C VAL A 152 7.89 0.27 -13.80
N LEU A 153 8.81 0.76 -12.95
CA LEU A 153 9.51 2.02 -13.17
C LEU A 153 10.52 1.94 -14.33
N ASP A 154 11.33 0.87 -14.38
CA ASP A 154 12.38 0.69 -15.41
C ASP A 154 11.80 0.51 -16.82
N ASN A 155 10.60 -0.06 -16.93
CA ASN A 155 9.92 -0.29 -18.20
C ASN A 155 8.89 0.81 -18.55
N ASP A 156 8.84 1.90 -17.77
CA ASP A 156 7.91 3.04 -17.94
C ASP A 156 6.44 2.59 -18.06
N ILE A 157 6.03 1.58 -17.25
CA ILE A 157 4.66 1.07 -17.24
C ILE A 157 3.79 2.02 -16.44
N LYS A 158 2.94 2.77 -17.15
CA LYS A 158 2.06 3.79 -16.58
C LYS A 158 0.60 3.43 -16.83
N GLY A 159 -0.19 3.65 -15.81
CA GLY A 159 -1.64 3.56 -15.90
C GLY A 159 -2.28 4.86 -16.43
N PRO A 160 -3.58 5.03 -16.18
CA PRO A 160 -4.29 6.26 -16.50
C PRO A 160 -3.57 7.50 -15.94
N ASP A 161 -3.73 8.62 -16.60
CA ASP A 161 -3.11 9.90 -16.22
C ASP A 161 -1.57 9.94 -16.31
N GLY A 162 -0.91 8.89 -16.80
CA GLY A 162 0.54 8.81 -16.98
C GLY A 162 1.33 8.62 -15.69
N GLU A 163 0.69 8.14 -14.63
CA GLU A 163 1.28 7.83 -13.33
C GLU A 163 1.64 6.35 -13.20
N TYR A 164 2.60 6.05 -12.30
CA TYR A 164 2.95 4.68 -11.91
C TYR A 164 2.06 4.25 -10.74
N PHE A 165 1.09 3.38 -11.00
CA PHE A 165 0.19 2.88 -9.98
C PHE A 165 0.69 1.59 -9.35
N LEU A 166 0.40 1.42 -8.05
CA LEU A 166 0.75 0.19 -7.33
C LEU A 166 0.01 -1.03 -7.92
N THR A 167 -1.17 -0.84 -8.48
CA THR A 167 -1.96 -1.86 -9.18
C THR A 167 -1.21 -2.55 -10.31
N GLU A 168 -0.32 -1.85 -11.02
CA GLU A 168 0.52 -2.43 -12.08
C GLU A 168 1.53 -3.45 -11.50
N ALA A 169 2.13 -3.15 -10.35
CA ALA A 169 3.01 -4.09 -9.66
C ALA A 169 2.23 -5.29 -9.09
N LEU A 170 1.03 -5.05 -8.55
CA LEU A 170 0.16 -6.12 -8.04
C LEU A 170 -0.28 -7.09 -9.14
N ASP A 171 -0.66 -6.57 -10.30
CA ASP A 171 -1.08 -7.38 -11.44
C ASP A 171 0.03 -8.33 -11.90
N ARG A 172 1.25 -7.84 -11.92
CA ARG A 172 2.43 -8.64 -12.22
C ARG A 172 2.71 -9.72 -11.17
N MET A 173 2.51 -9.41 -9.89
CA MET A 173 2.70 -10.38 -8.80
C MET A 173 1.74 -11.56 -8.86
N ILE A 174 0.58 -11.42 -9.52
CA ILE A 174 -0.38 -12.52 -9.73
C ILE A 174 0.04 -13.41 -10.89
N GLN A 175 0.72 -12.86 -11.89
CA GLN A 175 1.11 -13.58 -13.10
C GLN A 175 2.37 -14.45 -12.91
N ASP A 176 3.17 -14.19 -11.88
CA ASP A 176 4.38 -14.93 -11.49
C ASP A 176 4.09 -16.00 -10.42
#